data_c809accd52920b50aa9b0fd01371527a
#
_entry.id   c809accd52920b50aa9b0fd01371527a
#
_cell.length_a   1.000
_cell.length_b   1.000
_cell.length_c   1.000
_cell.angle_alpha   90.00
_cell.angle_beta   90.00
_cell.angle_gamma   90.00
#
_symmetry.space_group_name_H-M   'P 1'
#
loop_
_entity.id
_entity.type
_entity.pdbx_description
1 polymer ?
#
loop_
_entity_poly.entity_id
_entity_poly.type
_entity_poly.pdbx_seq_one_letter_code
_entity_poly.pdbx_strand_id
1 'polypeptide(L)'
;AYAPGQYWKFAHDVVRVPECGAYAPAAIAKNLGNTGLAVTTDFRNFRRLGRLTSPLLDDRDVILFPEKVGGKFVMMHRPKQFVGERYGVKYPSIWLKFSDDLLAWEDKPSHLLIAGREGTWEEKIGGSTPPILTDAGWLTLYHGVADGGTAEYRVGALLLDRENPLRVLARTPEPI
;
A
#
# COMPACT_ATOMS: atom_id res chain seq x y z
N ALA A 1 9.95 7.60 1.02
CA ALA A 1 10.06 6.13 1.11
C ALA A 1 10.85 5.58 -0.08
N TYR A 2 11.42 4.40 0.04
CA TYR A 2 12.08 3.67 -1.04
C TYR A 2 11.73 2.18 -0.97
N ALA A 3 11.74 1.49 -2.11
CA ALA A 3 11.42 0.08 -2.21
C ALA A 3 12.67 -0.74 -2.60
N PRO A 4 13.43 -1.27 -1.64
CA PRO A 4 14.48 -2.21 -1.95
C PRO A 4 13.84 -3.54 -2.38
N GLY A 5 14.08 -3.95 -3.62
CA GLY A 5 13.70 -5.27 -4.09
C GLY A 5 14.56 -6.34 -3.42
N GLN A 6 13.96 -7.45 -3.02
CA GLN A 6 14.67 -8.67 -2.66
C GLN A 6 14.51 -9.66 -3.81
N TYR A 7 15.60 -9.93 -4.50
CA TYR A 7 15.66 -10.91 -5.59
C TYR A 7 16.34 -12.18 -5.08
N TRP A 8 15.65 -13.29 -5.19
CA TRP A 8 16.15 -14.59 -4.80
C TRP A 8 16.89 -15.25 -5.98
N LYS A 9 18.16 -15.53 -5.79
CA LYS A 9 18.98 -16.17 -6.84
C LYS A 9 18.69 -17.65 -7.00
N PHE A 10 18.25 -18.32 -5.92
CA PHE A 10 18.03 -19.75 -5.88
C PHE A 10 16.68 -20.07 -5.24
N ALA A 11 16.06 -21.19 -5.67
CA ALA A 11 14.75 -21.58 -5.17
C ALA A 11 14.71 -21.87 -3.66
N HIS A 12 15.82 -22.29 -3.07
CA HIS A 12 15.94 -22.55 -1.64
C HIS A 12 16.04 -21.30 -0.79
N ASP A 13 16.36 -20.16 -1.41
CA ASP A 13 16.41 -18.85 -0.72
C ASP A 13 15.01 -18.19 -0.61
N VAL A 14 13.99 -18.85 -1.16
CA VAL A 14 12.62 -18.36 -1.13
C VAL A 14 12.07 -18.58 0.26
N VAL A 15 11.93 -17.50 1.02
CA VAL A 15 11.13 -17.51 2.24
C VAL A 15 9.69 -17.86 1.84
N ARG A 16 9.16 -18.97 2.35
CA ARG A 16 7.76 -19.32 2.17
C ARG A 16 6.93 -18.18 2.77
N VAL A 17 6.30 -17.41 1.90
CA VAL A 17 5.32 -16.43 2.32
C VAL A 17 4.11 -17.22 2.82
N PRO A 18 3.75 -17.10 4.10
CA PRO A 18 2.58 -17.81 4.62
C PRO A 18 1.36 -17.38 3.82
N GLU A 19 0.67 -18.37 3.25
CA GLU A 19 -0.66 -18.22 2.66
C GLU A 19 -0.81 -17.02 1.73
N CYS A 20 -0.12 -17.04 0.60
CA CYS A 20 -0.58 -16.28 -0.54
C CYS A 20 -1.93 -16.86 -0.95
N GLY A 21 -3.01 -16.09 -0.85
CA GLY A 21 -4.30 -16.45 -1.41
C GLY A 21 -4.17 -16.77 -2.92
N ALA A 22 -5.27 -17.21 -3.53
CA ALA A 22 -5.31 -17.60 -4.94
C ALA A 22 -4.75 -16.56 -5.93
N TYR A 23 -4.60 -15.31 -5.49
CA TYR A 23 -4.05 -14.20 -6.27
C TYR A 23 -2.52 -14.08 -6.22
N ALA A 24 -1.83 -14.92 -5.47
CA ALA A 24 -0.36 -14.86 -5.41
C ALA A 24 0.25 -15.87 -6.38
N PRO A 25 0.51 -15.49 -7.64
CA PRO A 25 1.19 -16.37 -8.57
C PRO A 25 2.60 -16.69 -8.09
N ALA A 26 3.18 -17.79 -8.55
CA ALA A 26 4.52 -18.24 -8.21
C ALA A 26 5.61 -17.15 -8.37
N ALA A 27 5.35 -16.12 -9.18
CA ALA A 27 6.23 -14.97 -9.34
C ALA A 27 6.38 -14.13 -8.04
N ILE A 28 5.39 -14.14 -7.13
CA ILE A 28 5.50 -13.44 -5.84
C ILE A 28 6.44 -14.17 -4.89
N ALA A 29 6.51 -15.49 -4.97
CA ALA A 29 7.46 -16.28 -4.19
C ALA A 29 8.93 -15.96 -4.53
N LYS A 30 9.18 -15.30 -5.67
CA LYS A 30 10.52 -14.97 -6.17
C LYS A 30 10.92 -13.51 -5.94
N ASN A 31 10.00 -12.62 -5.56
CA ASN A 31 10.27 -11.20 -5.43
C ASN A 31 9.36 -10.56 -4.38
N LEU A 32 9.88 -10.35 -3.18
CA LEU A 32 9.20 -9.63 -2.11
C LEU A 32 9.58 -8.16 -2.17
N GLY A 33 8.62 -7.31 -2.52
CA GLY A 33 8.78 -5.86 -2.43
C GLY A 33 8.72 -5.40 -0.97
N ASN A 34 9.77 -4.74 -0.52
CA ASN A 34 9.82 -4.14 0.81
C ASN A 34 10.03 -2.64 0.66
N THR A 35 9.53 -1.88 1.62
CA THR A 35 9.71 -0.43 1.65
C THR A 35 10.52 -0.01 2.86
N GLY A 36 11.52 0.83 2.62
CA GLY A 36 12.29 1.48 3.66
C GLY A 36 12.08 3.00 3.66
N LEU A 37 12.52 3.64 4.72
CA LEU A 37 12.48 5.07 4.91
C LEU A 37 13.88 5.66 4.84
N ALA A 38 14.03 6.74 4.09
CA ALA A 38 15.22 7.58 4.09
C ALA A 38 14.80 9.05 4.24
N VAL A 39 15.64 9.83 4.86
CA VAL A 39 15.47 11.28 5.04
C VAL A 39 16.62 12.03 4.41
N THR A 40 16.31 13.22 3.94
CA THR A 40 17.27 14.17 3.39
C THR A 40 16.83 15.59 3.69
N THR A 41 17.76 16.52 3.76
CA THR A 41 17.51 17.97 3.88
C THR A 41 17.94 18.74 2.64
N ASP A 42 18.69 18.09 1.74
CA ASP A 42 19.33 18.74 0.59
C ASP A 42 19.10 17.98 -0.75
N PHE A 43 18.38 16.86 -0.74
CA PHE A 43 18.14 15.93 -1.86
C PHE A 43 19.43 15.38 -2.52
N ARG A 44 20.57 15.50 -1.83
CA ARG A 44 21.88 14.97 -2.27
C ARG A 44 22.37 13.88 -1.32
N ASN A 45 22.23 14.15 -0.02
CA ASN A 45 22.66 13.24 1.03
C ASN A 45 21.41 12.60 1.66
N PHE A 46 21.37 11.26 1.68
CA PHE A 46 20.24 10.51 2.21
C PHE A 46 20.68 9.64 3.40
N ARG A 47 20.03 9.79 4.53
CA ARG A 47 20.19 8.90 5.68
C ARG A 47 19.05 7.88 5.71
N ARG A 48 19.39 6.61 5.55
CA ARG A 48 18.43 5.50 5.69
C ARG A 48 18.06 5.32 7.16
N LEU A 49 16.78 5.25 7.46
CA LEU A 49 16.24 5.08 8.82
C LEU A 49 15.86 3.64 9.13
N GLY A 50 15.59 2.83 8.11
CA GLY A 50 15.21 1.44 8.29
C GLY A 50 14.05 1.03 7.40
N ARG A 51 13.53 -0.16 7.68
CA ARG A 51 12.41 -0.77 6.95
C ARG A 51 11.08 -0.36 7.58
N LEU A 52 10.09 -0.08 6.75
CA LEU A 52 8.72 0.22 7.17
C LEU A 52 7.80 -1.00 7.08
N THR A 53 8.09 -1.94 6.17
CA THR A 53 7.23 -3.10 5.92
C THR A 53 7.86 -4.40 6.38
N SER A 54 7.04 -5.41 6.68
CA SER A 54 7.52 -6.73 7.06
C SER A 54 8.37 -7.37 5.94
N PRO A 55 9.48 -8.02 6.28
CA PRO A 55 10.29 -8.74 5.30
C PRO A 55 9.56 -9.96 4.70
N LEU A 56 8.47 -10.39 5.32
CA LEU A 56 7.70 -11.55 4.93
C LEU A 56 6.53 -11.23 3.98
N LEU A 57 6.31 -9.94 3.69
CA LEU A 57 5.22 -9.48 2.83
C LEU A 57 5.76 -8.83 1.56
N ASP A 58 5.11 -9.09 0.42
CA ASP A 58 5.25 -8.26 -0.77
C ASP A 58 4.33 -7.04 -0.61
N ASP A 59 4.83 -6.05 0.13
CA ASP A 59 4.08 -4.86 0.52
C ASP A 59 4.54 -3.66 -0.29
N ARG A 60 3.67 -3.20 -1.16
CA ARG A 60 3.95 -2.18 -2.16
C ARG A 60 3.11 -0.93 -1.95
N ASP A 61 3.41 0.08 -2.75
CA ASP A 61 2.68 1.36 -2.77
C ASP A 61 2.57 1.96 -1.37
N VAL A 62 3.69 1.90 -0.64
CA VAL A 62 3.77 2.39 0.74
C VAL A 62 3.94 3.89 0.73
N ILE A 63 2.97 4.57 1.30
CA ILE A 63 2.87 6.02 1.33
C ILE A 63 2.62 6.47 2.76
N LEU A 64 3.43 7.39 3.26
CA LEU A 64 3.19 8.04 4.54
C LEU A 64 2.35 9.30 4.33
N PHE A 65 1.41 9.54 5.22
CA PHE A 65 0.75 10.83 5.31
C PHE A 65 1.77 11.91 5.69
N PRO A 66 1.66 13.12 5.16
CA PRO A 66 2.63 14.19 5.42
C PRO A 66 2.57 14.68 6.87
N GLU A 67 1.43 14.51 7.53
CA GLU A 67 1.18 14.93 8.90
C GLU A 67 0.57 13.80 9.72
N LYS A 68 0.67 13.91 11.04
CA LYS A 68 -0.01 12.99 11.96
C LYS A 68 -1.51 13.27 11.97
N VAL A 69 -2.31 12.20 12.05
CA VAL A 69 -3.75 12.27 12.25
C VAL A 69 -4.07 11.72 13.63
N GLY A 70 -4.74 12.50 14.45
CA GLY A 70 -5.02 12.14 15.85
C GLY A 70 -3.74 11.81 16.66
N GLY A 71 -2.63 12.49 16.38
CA GLY A 71 -1.34 12.27 17.03
C GLY A 71 -0.54 11.07 16.51
N LYS A 72 -1.08 10.28 15.58
CA LYS A 72 -0.42 9.08 15.02
C LYS A 72 0.10 9.31 13.60
N PHE A 73 1.23 8.69 13.29
CA PHE A 73 1.66 8.52 11.90
C PHE A 73 0.69 7.59 11.19
N VAL A 74 0.39 7.88 9.93
CA VAL A 74 -0.49 7.08 9.09
C VAL A 74 0.27 6.60 7.88
N MET A 75 0.15 5.31 7.59
CA MET A 75 0.77 4.66 6.44
C MET A 75 -0.29 3.99 5.58
N MET A 76 -0.38 4.39 4.32
CA MET A 76 -1.10 3.67 3.28
C MET A 76 -0.18 2.60 2.71
N HIS A 77 -0.70 1.38 2.48
CA HIS A 77 0.08 0.28 1.93
C HIS A 77 -0.80 -0.73 1.19
N ARG A 78 -0.16 -1.61 0.42
CA ARG A 78 -0.85 -2.65 -0.34
C ARG A 78 -0.09 -3.97 -0.25
N PRO A 79 -0.30 -4.76 0.81
CA PRO A 79 0.26 -6.11 0.90
C PRO A 79 -0.48 -7.04 -0.06
N LYS A 80 0.24 -7.63 -1.00
CA LYS A 80 -0.35 -8.51 -2.03
C LYS A 80 -0.94 -9.80 -1.47
N GLN A 81 -0.49 -10.22 -0.29
CA GLN A 81 -0.99 -11.40 0.39
C GLN A 81 -2.31 -11.17 1.12
N PHE A 82 -2.74 -9.92 1.30
CA PHE A 82 -3.99 -9.62 1.99
C PHE A 82 -5.18 -9.74 1.04
N VAL A 83 -5.42 -10.97 0.59
CA VAL A 83 -6.53 -11.36 -0.31
C VAL A 83 -7.16 -12.66 0.17
N GLY A 84 -8.38 -12.92 -0.26
CA GLY A 84 -9.15 -14.10 0.10
C GLY A 84 -10.07 -13.86 1.29
N GLU A 85 -10.75 -14.93 1.73
CA GLU A 85 -11.81 -14.90 2.73
C GLU A 85 -11.38 -14.26 4.06
N ARG A 86 -10.17 -14.59 4.52
CA ARG A 86 -9.59 -14.04 5.76
C ARG A 86 -9.54 -12.51 5.79
N TYR A 87 -9.36 -11.89 4.63
CA TYR A 87 -9.20 -10.44 4.50
C TYR A 87 -10.45 -9.77 3.93
N GLY A 88 -11.44 -10.55 3.49
CA GLY A 88 -12.69 -10.04 2.93
C GLY A 88 -12.54 -9.33 1.59
N VAL A 89 -11.43 -9.53 0.88
CA VAL A 89 -11.14 -8.92 -0.42
C VAL A 89 -10.62 -9.94 -1.42
N LYS A 90 -11.02 -9.83 -2.67
CA LYS A 90 -10.63 -10.74 -3.75
C LYS A 90 -9.31 -10.34 -4.40
N TYR A 91 -9.03 -9.06 -4.46
CA TYR A 91 -7.88 -8.47 -5.15
C TYR A 91 -7.00 -7.63 -4.21
N PRO A 92 -5.72 -7.42 -4.54
CA PRO A 92 -4.86 -6.51 -3.78
C PRO A 92 -5.49 -5.13 -3.63
N SER A 93 -5.66 -4.72 -2.41
CA SER A 93 -6.47 -3.58 -1.96
C SER A 93 -5.62 -2.60 -1.15
N ILE A 94 -6.13 -1.41 -0.89
CA ILE A 94 -5.44 -0.37 -0.13
C ILE A 94 -5.82 -0.47 1.35
N TRP A 95 -4.80 -0.47 2.20
CA TRP A 95 -4.93 -0.58 3.66
C TRP A 95 -4.25 0.59 4.35
N LEU A 96 -4.67 0.91 5.56
CA LEU A 96 -4.02 1.88 6.44
C LEU A 96 -3.48 1.20 7.70
N LYS A 97 -2.34 1.70 8.17
CA LYS A 97 -1.79 1.46 9.51
C LYS A 97 -1.60 2.77 10.25
N PHE A 98 -1.65 2.68 11.57
CA PHE A 98 -1.44 3.81 12.49
C PHE A 98 -0.34 3.44 13.49
N SER A 99 0.58 4.36 13.73
CA SER A 99 1.66 4.16 14.70
C SER A 99 2.02 5.44 15.43
N ASP A 100 2.40 5.30 16.69
CA ASP A 100 2.96 6.40 17.48
C ASP A 100 4.43 6.67 17.11
N ASP A 101 5.10 5.66 16.55
CA ASP A 101 6.50 5.72 16.10
C ASP A 101 6.59 5.56 14.58
N LEU A 102 7.35 6.45 13.93
CA LEU A 102 7.55 6.47 12.48
C LEU A 102 8.19 5.20 11.93
N LEU A 103 8.92 4.43 12.74
CA LEU A 103 9.62 3.21 12.34
C LEU A 103 8.99 1.92 12.85
N ALA A 104 8.04 1.99 13.77
CA ALA A 104 7.41 0.83 14.41
C ALA A 104 6.06 0.49 13.76
N TRP A 105 6.08 -0.33 12.70
CA TRP A 105 4.89 -0.68 11.92
C TRP A 105 4.56 -2.18 11.91
N GLU A 106 5.51 -3.05 12.28
CA GLU A 106 5.40 -4.49 12.06
C GLU A 106 4.23 -5.11 12.82
N ASP A 107 4.06 -4.72 14.08
CA ASP A 107 3.01 -5.20 15.00
C ASP A 107 1.69 -4.42 14.89
N LYS A 108 1.63 -3.38 14.06
CA LYS A 108 0.43 -2.55 13.93
C LYS A 108 -0.62 -3.22 13.05
N PRO A 109 -1.90 -3.21 13.43
CA PRO A 109 -2.96 -3.76 12.61
C PRO A 109 -3.12 -2.97 11.31
N SER A 110 -3.44 -3.69 10.24
CA SER A 110 -3.83 -3.11 8.96
C SER A 110 -5.35 -3.04 8.86
N HIS A 111 -5.86 -1.88 8.51
CA HIS A 111 -7.29 -1.63 8.34
C HIS A 111 -7.57 -1.43 6.86
N LEU A 112 -8.54 -2.16 6.31
CA LEU A 112 -8.95 -2.00 4.92
C LEU A 112 -9.50 -0.57 4.72
N LEU A 113 -8.90 0.16 3.77
CA LEU A 113 -9.39 1.47 3.37
C LEU A 113 -10.39 1.34 2.23
N ILE A 114 -9.96 0.78 1.11
CA ILE A 114 -10.82 0.48 -0.03
C ILE A 114 -10.41 -0.85 -0.67
N ALA A 115 -11.41 -1.59 -1.14
CA ALA A 115 -11.23 -2.78 -1.95
C ALA A 115 -11.29 -2.45 -3.44
N GLY A 116 -10.63 -3.29 -4.24
CA GLY A 116 -10.82 -3.32 -5.68
C GLY A 116 -12.25 -3.74 -6.05
N ARG A 117 -12.75 -3.30 -7.20
CA ARG A 117 -14.11 -3.63 -7.71
C ARG A 117 -14.00 -4.58 -8.88
N GLU A 118 -14.55 -5.77 -8.71
CA GLU A 118 -14.55 -6.81 -9.73
C GLU A 118 -15.23 -6.35 -11.03
N GLY A 119 -14.65 -6.72 -12.18
CA GLY A 119 -15.18 -6.38 -13.51
C GLY A 119 -15.01 -4.91 -13.90
N THR A 120 -14.17 -4.15 -13.17
CA THR A 120 -13.94 -2.73 -13.45
C THR A 120 -12.47 -2.43 -13.73
N TRP A 121 -12.17 -1.18 -14.08
CA TRP A 121 -10.79 -0.68 -14.25
C TRP A 121 -9.94 -0.73 -12.97
N GLU A 122 -10.56 -0.94 -11.83
CA GLU A 122 -9.93 -0.89 -10.51
C GLU A 122 -10.06 -2.21 -9.72
N GLU A 123 -9.96 -3.34 -10.39
CA GLU A 123 -9.97 -4.64 -9.69
C GLU A 123 -8.79 -4.76 -8.72
N LYS A 124 -7.59 -4.47 -9.20
CA LYS A 124 -6.39 -4.35 -8.37
C LYS A 124 -6.03 -2.89 -8.21
N ILE A 125 -5.87 -2.42 -6.99
CA ILE A 125 -5.64 -1.01 -6.68
C ILE A 125 -4.43 -0.82 -5.78
N GLY A 126 -3.85 0.38 -5.85
CA GLY A 126 -2.73 0.78 -4.98
C GLY A 126 -2.59 2.30 -4.90
N GLY A 127 -2.04 2.80 -3.81
CA GLY A 127 -1.79 4.22 -3.62
C GLY A 127 -0.79 4.78 -4.63
N SER A 128 -0.95 6.03 -5.02
CA SER A 128 -0.07 6.70 -5.99
C SER A 128 0.65 7.91 -5.41
N THR A 129 -0.03 8.73 -4.63
CA THR A 129 0.54 9.98 -4.09
C THR A 129 0.35 10.09 -2.58
N PRO A 130 1.26 10.78 -1.88
CA PRO A 130 0.96 11.23 -0.51
C PRO A 130 -0.33 12.07 -0.52
N PRO A 131 -1.21 11.88 0.48
CA PRO A 131 -2.41 12.67 0.60
C PRO A 131 -2.11 14.16 0.81
N ILE A 132 -2.96 15.01 0.29
CA ILE A 132 -2.92 16.45 0.48
C ILE A 132 -4.07 16.83 1.40
N LEU A 133 -3.77 17.55 2.49
CA LEU A 133 -4.81 18.06 3.37
C LEU A 133 -5.49 19.27 2.72
N THR A 134 -6.81 19.16 2.57
CA THR A 134 -7.69 20.22 2.04
C THR A 134 -8.74 20.59 3.08
N ASP A 135 -9.52 21.61 2.82
CA ASP A 135 -10.65 21.97 3.69
C ASP A 135 -11.70 20.87 3.77
N ALA A 136 -11.85 20.08 2.71
CA ALA A 136 -12.81 18.98 2.63
C ALA A 136 -12.28 17.65 3.23
N GLY A 137 -10.99 17.54 3.51
CA GLY A 137 -10.34 16.32 4.02
C GLY A 137 -9.04 15.97 3.29
N TRP A 138 -8.59 14.74 3.44
CA TRP A 138 -7.38 14.24 2.79
C TRP A 138 -7.68 13.80 1.35
N LEU A 139 -7.19 14.54 0.37
CA LEU A 139 -7.25 14.17 -1.04
C LEU A 139 -6.03 13.34 -1.42
N THR A 140 -6.22 12.16 -1.99
CA THR A 140 -5.13 11.32 -2.51
C THR A 140 -5.52 10.67 -3.83
N LEU A 141 -4.51 10.39 -4.65
CA LEU A 141 -4.68 9.62 -5.88
C LEU A 141 -4.31 8.16 -5.64
N TYR A 142 -4.99 7.27 -6.34
CA TYR A 142 -4.67 5.86 -6.41
C TYR A 142 -4.70 5.38 -7.85
N HIS A 143 -4.04 4.26 -8.11
CA HIS A 143 -4.12 3.61 -9.41
C HIS A 143 -4.93 2.32 -9.33
N GLY A 144 -5.58 2.01 -10.43
CA GLY A 144 -6.28 0.77 -10.64
C GLY A 144 -5.81 0.07 -11.92
N VAL A 145 -5.94 -1.25 -11.93
CA VAL A 145 -5.67 -2.11 -13.09
C VAL A 145 -6.72 -3.18 -13.13
N ALA A 146 -7.36 -3.38 -14.31
CA ALA A 146 -8.23 -4.52 -14.55
C ALA A 146 -7.40 -5.82 -14.59
N ASP A 147 -7.92 -6.91 -14.01
CA ASP A 147 -7.27 -8.21 -14.07
C ASP A 147 -7.58 -8.90 -15.41
N GLY A 148 -6.59 -9.58 -15.98
CA GLY A 148 -6.80 -10.40 -17.18
C GLY A 148 -6.63 -9.72 -18.54
N GLY A 149 -6.19 -8.45 -18.59
CA GLY A 149 -5.91 -7.73 -19.82
C GLY A 149 -4.46 -7.27 -19.96
N THR A 150 -4.18 -6.48 -21.01
CA THR A 150 -2.98 -5.65 -21.04
C THR A 150 -3.04 -4.73 -19.83
N ALA A 151 -1.98 -4.74 -19.01
CA ALA A 151 -1.93 -3.99 -17.75
C ALA A 151 -2.00 -2.47 -17.99
N GLU A 152 -3.22 -1.98 -18.21
CA GLU A 152 -3.50 -0.54 -18.38
C GLU A 152 -3.76 0.08 -17.01
N TYR A 153 -2.82 0.91 -16.58
CA TYR A 153 -2.95 1.65 -15.32
C TYR A 153 -3.82 2.89 -15.54
N ARG A 154 -4.80 3.04 -14.68
CA ARG A 154 -5.70 4.19 -14.64
C ARG A 154 -5.67 4.82 -13.27
N VAL A 155 -6.01 6.10 -13.18
CA VAL A 155 -5.94 6.89 -11.95
C VAL A 155 -7.33 7.22 -11.46
N GLY A 156 -7.52 7.07 -10.15
CA GLY A 156 -8.70 7.56 -9.44
C GLY A 156 -8.32 8.44 -8.26
N ALA A 157 -9.30 9.12 -7.71
CA ALA A 157 -9.13 9.98 -6.55
C ALA A 157 -9.98 9.51 -5.37
N LEU A 158 -9.45 9.70 -4.17
CA LEU A 158 -10.13 9.47 -2.89
C LEU A 158 -10.11 10.77 -2.09
N LEU A 159 -11.23 11.05 -1.45
CA LEU A 159 -11.33 12.04 -0.39
C LEU A 159 -11.62 11.29 0.92
N LEU A 160 -10.73 11.45 1.90
CA LEU A 160 -10.84 10.81 3.20
C LEU A 160 -11.15 11.87 4.26
N ASP A 161 -11.84 11.44 5.32
CA ASP A 161 -12.15 12.32 6.44
C ASP A 161 -10.86 12.83 7.10
N ARG A 162 -10.89 14.09 7.52
CA ARG A 162 -9.73 14.79 8.08
C ARG A 162 -9.23 14.15 9.38
N GLU A 163 -10.15 13.76 10.26
CA GLU A 163 -9.83 13.26 11.60
C GLU A 163 -9.78 11.74 11.65
N ASN A 164 -10.57 11.09 10.80
CA ASN A 164 -10.58 9.63 10.67
C ASN A 164 -10.40 9.20 9.21
N PRO A 165 -9.16 9.04 8.73
CA PRO A 165 -8.87 8.73 7.34
C PRO A 165 -9.36 7.34 6.89
N LEU A 166 -9.84 6.48 7.79
CA LEU A 166 -10.56 5.25 7.42
C LEU A 166 -11.96 5.53 6.86
N ARG A 167 -12.49 6.72 7.09
CA ARG A 167 -13.77 7.15 6.54
C ARG A 167 -13.56 7.75 5.15
N VAL A 168 -13.95 7.02 4.12
CA VAL A 168 -13.96 7.51 2.74
C VAL A 168 -15.18 8.40 2.54
N LEU A 169 -14.95 9.68 2.22
CA LEU A 169 -16.00 10.66 1.95
C LEU A 169 -16.42 10.64 0.48
N ALA A 170 -15.45 10.42 -0.42
CA ALA A 170 -15.70 10.29 -1.85
C ALA A 170 -14.64 9.40 -2.52
N ARG A 171 -15.05 8.71 -3.59
CA ARG A 171 -14.21 7.92 -4.49
C ARG A 171 -14.71 8.10 -5.90
N THR A 172 -13.82 8.41 -6.85
CA THR A 172 -14.20 8.55 -8.26
C THR A 172 -14.80 7.23 -8.78
N PRO A 173 -15.93 7.27 -9.49
CA PRO A 173 -16.52 6.07 -10.10
C PRO A 173 -15.77 5.65 -11.36
N GLU A 174 -15.23 6.62 -12.10
CA GLU A 174 -14.49 6.47 -13.34
C GLU A 174 -13.06 6.99 -13.18
N PRO A 175 -12.11 6.57 -14.03
CA PRO A 175 -10.77 7.14 -14.04
C PRO A 175 -10.79 8.64 -14.36
N ILE A 176 -9.84 9.38 -13.81
CA ILE A 176 -9.62 10.80 -14.09
C ILE A 176 -8.53 11.00 -15.13
#